data_1e51f0909a40c834690d4e647c0a450b
#
_entry.id   1e51f0909a40c834690d4e647c0a450b
#
_cell.length_a   1.000
_cell.length_b   1.000
_cell.length_c   1.000
_cell.angle_alpha   90.00
_cell.angle_beta   90.00
_cell.angle_gamma   90.00
#
_symmetry.space_group_name_H-M   'P 1'
#
loop_
_entity.id
_entity.type
_entity.pdbx_description
1 polymer ?
#
loop_
_entity_poly.entity_id
_entity_poly.type
_entity_poly.pdbx_seq_one_letter_code
_entity_poly.pdbx_strand_id
1 'polypeptide(L)'
;MTSRIELLPRGAAGPISLLHRACFPEDPWEAGAIEQIMGIPGFFGRVGWVKTAPVGFALALALGDEAEIVSLGVRPDHRRCGIGSAILDAVCGEARLCGAERIVLEMASDNEAASALYAGRGFTVVGRRRNYYRRAERLMDALILRLQLTIA
;
A
#
# COMPACT_ATOMS: atom_id res chain seq x y z
N MET A 1 9.19 -2.98 -20.72
CA MET A 1 8.44 -4.05 -20.02
C MET A 1 7.05 -3.54 -19.68
N THR A 2 6.04 -4.24 -20.15
CA THR A 2 4.66 -3.81 -19.97
C THR A 2 4.10 -4.36 -18.65
N SER A 3 3.59 -3.46 -17.82
CA SER A 3 2.88 -3.83 -16.61
C SER A 3 1.40 -3.50 -16.75
N ARG A 4 0.56 -4.17 -15.98
CA ARG A 4 -0.86 -3.87 -15.90
C ARG A 4 -1.32 -3.90 -14.47
N ILE A 5 -2.25 -3.00 -14.15
CA ILE A 5 -2.82 -2.90 -12.81
C ILE A 5 -4.27 -3.36 -12.88
N GLU A 6 -4.61 -4.33 -12.06
CA GLU A 6 -5.94 -4.93 -12.06
C GLU A 6 -6.53 -4.95 -10.65
N LEU A 7 -7.84 -5.15 -10.58
CA LEU A 7 -8.53 -5.35 -9.32
C LEU A 7 -8.01 -6.62 -8.65
N LEU A 8 -7.92 -6.57 -7.34
CA LEU A 8 -7.53 -7.73 -6.56
C LEU A 8 -8.65 -8.76 -6.59
N PRO A 9 -8.41 -10.00 -7.11
CA PRO A 9 -9.46 -11.01 -7.19
C PRO A 9 -9.85 -11.54 -5.81
N ARG A 10 -11.08 -12.01 -5.68
CA ARG A 10 -11.49 -12.75 -4.49
C ARG A 10 -10.64 -14.02 -4.38
N GLY A 11 -10.34 -14.40 -3.16
CA GLY A 11 -9.52 -15.60 -2.92
C GLY A 11 -8.03 -15.39 -3.15
N ALA A 12 -7.58 -14.15 -3.37
CA ALA A 12 -6.18 -13.84 -3.66
C ALA A 12 -5.30 -13.74 -2.41
N ALA A 13 -5.84 -13.95 -1.20
CA ALA A 13 -5.08 -13.75 0.03
C ALA A 13 -3.80 -14.58 0.10
N GLY A 14 -3.83 -15.83 -0.38
CA GLY A 14 -2.64 -16.68 -0.42
C GLY A 14 -1.53 -16.10 -1.29
N PRO A 15 -1.80 -15.86 -2.59
CA PRO A 15 -0.81 -15.23 -3.47
C PRO A 15 -0.34 -13.86 -2.98
N ILE A 16 -1.23 -13.04 -2.42
CA ILE A 16 -0.84 -11.73 -1.89
C ILE A 16 0.04 -11.90 -0.65
N SER A 17 -0.20 -12.90 0.19
CA SER A 17 0.67 -13.18 1.34
C SER A 17 2.10 -13.49 0.89
N LEU A 18 2.26 -14.27 -0.17
CA LEU A 18 3.59 -14.57 -0.72
C LEU A 18 4.25 -13.29 -1.25
N LEU A 19 3.49 -12.45 -1.93
CA LEU A 19 4.00 -11.18 -2.45
C LEU A 19 4.34 -10.23 -1.29
N HIS A 20 3.51 -10.19 -0.26
CA HIS A 20 3.75 -9.38 0.94
C HIS A 20 5.08 -9.78 1.60
N ARG A 21 5.33 -11.07 1.72
CA ARG A 21 6.59 -11.57 2.29
C ARG A 21 7.80 -11.13 1.48
N ALA A 22 7.69 -11.13 0.16
CA ALA A 22 8.77 -10.66 -0.70
C ALA A 22 9.04 -9.17 -0.53
N CYS A 23 8.00 -8.38 -0.24
CA CYS A 23 8.10 -6.93 -0.07
C CYS A 23 8.49 -6.54 1.36
N PHE A 24 8.02 -7.28 2.35
CA PHE A 24 8.19 -6.97 3.78
C PHE A 24 8.67 -8.21 4.54
N PRO A 25 9.90 -8.66 4.30
CA PRO A 25 10.39 -9.90 4.89
C PRO A 25 10.53 -9.85 6.41
N GLU A 26 10.62 -8.64 6.99
CA GLU A 26 10.78 -8.46 8.44
C GLU A 26 9.44 -8.52 9.19
N ASP A 27 8.33 -8.34 8.47
CA ASP A 27 7.00 -8.36 9.09
C ASP A 27 5.96 -8.87 8.07
N PRO A 28 6.11 -10.11 7.61
CA PRO A 28 5.19 -10.65 6.60
C PRO A 28 3.82 -10.94 7.19
N TRP A 29 2.77 -10.66 6.43
CA TRP A 29 1.41 -10.96 6.85
C TRP A 29 0.97 -12.31 6.30
N GLU A 30 0.38 -13.13 7.17
CA GLU A 30 -0.19 -14.41 6.81
C GLU A 30 -1.48 -14.22 5.98
N ALA A 31 -1.80 -15.23 5.18
CA ALA A 31 -2.98 -15.18 4.33
C ALA A 31 -4.27 -14.92 5.12
N GLY A 32 -4.39 -15.48 6.32
CA GLY A 32 -5.56 -15.27 7.18
C GLY A 32 -5.73 -13.81 7.59
N ALA A 33 -4.63 -13.12 7.89
CA ALA A 33 -4.68 -11.70 8.25
C ALA A 33 -5.12 -10.86 7.05
N ILE A 34 -4.60 -11.16 5.86
CA ILE A 34 -4.98 -10.47 4.64
C ILE A 34 -6.46 -10.73 4.32
N GLU A 35 -6.91 -11.96 4.49
CA GLU A 35 -8.31 -12.33 4.27
C GLU A 35 -9.24 -11.55 5.19
N GLN A 36 -8.85 -11.36 6.45
CA GLN A 36 -9.61 -10.54 7.40
C GLN A 36 -9.71 -9.09 6.92
N ILE A 37 -8.62 -8.52 6.44
CA ILE A 37 -8.61 -7.15 5.89
C ILE A 37 -9.54 -7.07 4.67
N MET A 38 -9.49 -8.06 3.80
CA MET A 38 -10.33 -8.10 2.60
C MET A 38 -11.82 -8.21 2.94
N GLY A 39 -12.15 -8.67 4.14
CA GLY A 39 -13.53 -8.76 4.61
C GLY A 39 -14.06 -7.49 5.28
N ILE A 40 -13.24 -6.48 5.49
CA ILE A 40 -13.68 -5.23 6.12
C ILE A 40 -14.54 -4.43 5.13
N PRO A 41 -15.72 -3.92 5.56
CA PRO A 41 -16.51 -3.07 4.68
C PRO A 41 -15.72 -1.86 4.20
N GLY A 42 -15.78 -1.59 2.90
CA GLY A 42 -15.00 -0.54 2.28
C GLY A 42 -13.65 -0.98 1.74
N PHE A 43 -13.31 -2.26 1.88
CA PHE A 43 -12.06 -2.77 1.32
C PHE A 43 -12.03 -2.65 -0.21
N PHE A 44 -10.88 -2.25 -0.74
CA PHE A 44 -10.56 -2.39 -2.15
C PHE A 44 -9.07 -2.65 -2.30
N GLY A 45 -8.69 -3.29 -3.38
CA GLY A 45 -7.29 -3.64 -3.61
C GLY A 45 -6.92 -3.61 -5.08
N ARG A 46 -5.62 -3.60 -5.32
CA ARG A 46 -5.06 -3.64 -6.66
C ARG A 46 -3.88 -4.60 -6.68
N VAL A 47 -3.66 -5.21 -7.82
CA VAL A 47 -2.47 -6.04 -8.06
C VAL A 47 -1.81 -5.57 -9.35
N GLY A 48 -0.49 -5.46 -9.30
CA GLY A 48 0.32 -5.13 -10.48
C GLY A 48 0.96 -6.39 -11.03
N TRP A 49 0.83 -6.58 -12.34
CA TRP A 49 1.33 -7.75 -13.05
C TRP A 49 2.39 -7.34 -14.06
N VAL A 50 3.42 -8.16 -14.17
CA VAL A 50 4.33 -8.15 -15.30
C VAL A 50 4.21 -9.54 -15.93
N LYS A 51 3.67 -9.61 -17.16
CA LYS A 51 3.31 -10.88 -17.80
C LYS A 51 2.33 -11.64 -16.89
N THR A 52 2.67 -12.84 -16.44
CA THR A 52 1.82 -13.66 -15.57
C THR A 52 2.22 -13.60 -14.11
N ALA A 53 3.21 -12.76 -13.76
CA ALA A 53 3.72 -12.68 -12.41
C ALA A 53 3.15 -11.46 -11.66
N PRO A 54 2.58 -11.65 -10.45
CA PRO A 54 2.20 -10.54 -9.61
C PRO A 54 3.47 -9.95 -8.99
N VAL A 55 3.68 -8.66 -9.17
CA VAL A 55 4.92 -7.99 -8.73
C VAL A 55 4.68 -6.84 -7.76
N GLY A 56 3.43 -6.43 -7.60
CA GLY A 56 3.06 -5.38 -6.66
C GLY A 56 1.61 -5.49 -6.26
N PHE A 57 1.26 -4.85 -5.16
CA PHE A 57 -0.11 -4.90 -4.63
C PHE A 57 -0.42 -3.67 -3.79
N ALA A 58 -1.69 -3.41 -3.58
CA ALA A 58 -2.17 -2.49 -2.56
C ALA A 58 -3.44 -3.04 -1.93
N LEU A 59 -3.53 -2.86 -0.61
CA LEU A 59 -4.72 -3.14 0.19
C LEU A 59 -5.16 -1.82 0.79
N ALA A 60 -6.42 -1.44 0.61
CA ALA A 60 -6.91 -0.16 1.05
C ALA A 60 -8.35 -0.26 1.57
N LEU A 61 -8.75 0.75 2.34
CA LEU A 61 -10.09 0.85 2.91
C LEU A 61 -10.68 2.21 2.57
N ALA A 62 -11.92 2.23 2.11
CA ALA A 62 -12.69 3.46 1.93
C ALA A 62 -13.57 3.64 3.17
N LEU A 63 -13.33 4.69 3.95
CA LEU A 63 -13.95 4.91 5.26
C LEU A 63 -14.65 6.27 5.28
N GLY A 64 -15.61 6.47 4.38
CA GLY A 64 -16.33 7.72 4.27
C GLY A 64 -15.50 8.77 3.53
N ASP A 65 -15.24 9.90 4.18
CA ASP A 65 -14.47 10.99 3.58
C ASP A 65 -12.95 10.75 3.64
N GLU A 66 -12.52 9.68 4.28
CA GLU A 66 -11.12 9.31 4.37
C GLU A 66 -10.92 7.88 3.84
N ALA A 67 -9.84 7.66 3.12
CA ALA A 67 -9.39 6.33 2.73
C ALA A 67 -8.05 6.04 3.40
N GLU A 68 -7.75 4.77 3.58
CA GLU A 68 -6.49 4.34 4.18
C GLU A 68 -5.80 3.33 3.27
N ILE A 69 -4.52 3.52 3.02
CA ILE A 69 -3.68 2.49 2.44
C ILE A 69 -3.18 1.63 3.59
N VAL A 70 -3.67 0.39 3.66
CA VAL A 70 -3.31 -0.55 4.72
C VAL A 70 -1.92 -1.14 4.45
N SER A 71 -1.64 -1.45 3.19
CA SER A 71 -0.33 -1.93 2.76
C SER A 71 -0.18 -1.73 1.26
N LEU A 72 1.00 -1.38 0.83
CA LEU A 72 1.35 -1.26 -0.59
C LEU A 72 2.81 -1.68 -0.74
N GLY A 73 3.08 -2.57 -1.66
CA GLY A 73 4.44 -3.04 -1.89
C GLY A 73 4.68 -3.42 -3.34
N VAL A 74 5.94 -3.35 -3.73
CA VAL A 74 6.43 -3.81 -5.03
C VAL A 74 7.64 -4.70 -4.74
N ARG A 75 7.71 -5.86 -5.41
CA ARG A 75 8.85 -6.76 -5.26
C ARG A 75 10.15 -5.99 -5.52
N PRO A 76 11.20 -6.24 -4.71
CA PRO A 76 12.45 -5.49 -4.86
C PRO A 76 13.05 -5.51 -6.26
N ASP A 77 12.93 -6.64 -6.97
CA ASP A 77 13.47 -6.80 -8.32
C ASP A 77 12.64 -6.08 -9.40
N HIS A 78 11.49 -5.51 -9.04
CA HIS A 78 10.63 -4.75 -9.95
C HIS A 78 10.44 -3.30 -9.51
N ARG A 79 11.21 -2.83 -8.55
CA ARG A 79 11.17 -1.42 -8.12
C ARG A 79 11.80 -0.52 -9.17
N ARG A 80 11.44 0.77 -9.11
CA ARG A 80 11.92 1.82 -10.03
C ARG A 80 11.48 1.60 -11.48
N CYS A 81 10.43 0.82 -11.70
CA CYS A 81 9.84 0.58 -13.02
C CYS A 81 8.49 1.28 -13.19
N GLY A 82 8.08 2.10 -12.22
CA GLY A 82 6.81 2.83 -12.27
C GLY A 82 5.60 2.03 -11.81
N ILE A 83 5.77 0.78 -11.37
CA ILE A 83 4.66 -0.07 -10.95
C ILE A 83 4.03 0.46 -9.66
N GLY A 84 4.84 0.83 -8.68
CA GLY A 84 4.35 1.40 -7.42
C GLY A 84 3.53 2.66 -7.64
N SER A 85 4.02 3.55 -8.51
CA SER A 85 3.30 4.77 -8.86
C SER A 85 1.97 4.47 -9.55
N ALA A 86 1.95 3.50 -10.47
CA ALA A 86 0.73 3.11 -11.15
C ALA A 86 -0.30 2.51 -10.20
N ILE A 87 0.15 1.67 -9.25
CA ILE A 87 -0.72 1.11 -8.22
C ILE A 87 -1.27 2.23 -7.34
N LEU A 88 -0.41 3.14 -6.89
CA LEU A 88 -0.82 4.25 -6.04
C LEU A 88 -1.82 5.16 -6.74
N ASP A 89 -1.60 5.47 -8.03
CA ASP A 89 -2.52 6.26 -8.81
C ASP A 89 -3.90 5.58 -8.92
N ALA A 90 -3.91 4.26 -9.11
CA ALA A 90 -5.16 3.49 -9.18
C ALA A 90 -5.90 3.52 -7.83
N VAL A 91 -5.18 3.40 -6.73
CA VAL A 91 -5.76 3.46 -5.38
C VAL A 91 -6.35 4.86 -5.12
N CYS A 92 -5.63 5.90 -5.43
CA CYS A 92 -6.11 7.28 -5.25
C CYS A 92 -7.35 7.55 -6.12
N GLY A 93 -7.36 7.04 -7.35
CA GLY A 93 -8.52 7.16 -8.24
C GLY A 93 -9.76 6.47 -7.67
N GLU A 94 -9.60 5.25 -7.16
CA GLU A 94 -10.71 4.51 -6.55
C GLU A 94 -11.20 5.21 -5.28
N ALA A 95 -10.29 5.72 -4.47
CA ALA A 95 -10.65 6.44 -3.25
C ALA A 95 -11.52 7.66 -3.58
N ARG A 96 -11.16 8.41 -4.63
CA ARG A 96 -11.97 9.55 -5.09
C ARG A 96 -13.36 9.10 -5.52
N LEU A 97 -13.45 8.02 -6.26
CA LEU A 97 -14.74 7.48 -6.71
C LEU A 97 -15.62 7.05 -5.53
N CYS A 98 -15.01 6.61 -4.43
CA CYS A 98 -15.72 6.26 -3.21
C CYS A 98 -16.11 7.47 -2.36
N GLY A 99 -15.74 8.69 -2.76
CA GLY A 99 -16.07 9.90 -2.04
C GLY A 99 -15.05 10.35 -1.02
N ALA A 100 -13.88 9.73 -0.97
CA ALA A 100 -12.83 10.13 -0.05
C ALA A 100 -12.26 11.51 -0.42
N GLU A 101 -12.10 12.34 0.58
CA GLU A 101 -11.50 13.66 0.43
C GLU A 101 -10.00 13.66 0.70
N ARG A 102 -9.53 12.63 1.40
CA ARG A 102 -8.11 12.46 1.73
C ARG A 102 -7.78 10.98 1.88
N ILE A 103 -6.52 10.66 1.73
CA ILE A 103 -6.02 9.31 1.94
C ILE A 103 -4.81 9.35 2.88
N VAL A 104 -4.76 8.40 3.81
CA VAL A 104 -3.74 8.32 4.84
C VAL A 104 -3.06 6.96 4.83
N LEU A 105 -1.86 6.91 5.35
CA LEU A 105 -1.11 5.66 5.53
C LEU A 105 -0.11 5.79 6.66
N GLU A 106 0.35 4.65 7.17
CA GLU A 106 1.50 4.60 8.07
C GLU A 106 2.62 3.80 7.41
N MET A 107 3.86 4.21 7.61
CA MET A 107 5.03 3.50 7.10
C MET A 107 6.17 3.58 8.11
N ALA A 108 7.07 2.60 8.06
CA ALA A 108 8.29 2.68 8.86
C ALA A 108 9.19 3.79 8.35
N SER A 109 9.80 4.55 9.26
CA SER A 109 10.62 5.70 8.92
C SER A 109 11.88 5.34 8.12
N ASP A 110 12.32 4.08 8.16
CA ASP A 110 13.49 3.59 7.43
C ASP A 110 13.16 3.09 6.02
N ASN A 111 11.90 3.12 5.60
CA ASN A 111 11.51 2.64 4.28
C ASN A 111 11.69 3.74 3.24
N GLU A 112 12.90 3.83 2.69
CA GLU A 112 13.26 4.89 1.73
C GLU A 112 12.50 4.78 0.42
N ALA A 113 12.27 3.58 -0.06
CA ALA A 113 11.54 3.37 -1.32
C ALA A 113 10.09 3.87 -1.20
N ALA A 114 9.42 3.55 -0.09
CA ALA A 114 8.06 4.04 0.17
C ALA A 114 8.05 5.55 0.34
N SER A 115 9.01 6.09 1.09
CA SER A 115 9.12 7.53 1.31
C SER A 115 9.20 8.29 -0.02
N ALA A 116 10.06 7.83 -0.92
CA ALA A 116 10.22 8.45 -2.24
C ALA A 116 8.94 8.34 -3.08
N LEU A 117 8.30 7.17 -3.06
CA LEU A 117 7.06 6.95 -3.80
C LEU A 117 5.96 7.92 -3.36
N TYR A 118 5.71 7.99 -2.06
CA TYR A 118 4.62 8.81 -1.53
C TYR A 118 4.92 10.31 -1.66
N ALA A 119 6.16 10.72 -1.37
CA ALA A 119 6.57 12.11 -1.55
C ALA A 119 6.40 12.55 -3.01
N GLY A 120 6.76 11.69 -3.95
CA GLY A 120 6.61 11.95 -5.38
C GLY A 120 5.15 12.13 -5.82
N ARG A 121 4.19 11.69 -5.04
CA ARG A 121 2.76 11.86 -5.32
C ARG A 121 2.10 12.92 -4.43
N GLY A 122 2.89 13.69 -3.69
CA GLY A 122 2.39 14.80 -2.91
C GLY A 122 1.94 14.48 -1.50
N PHE A 123 2.21 13.28 -1.01
CA PHE A 123 1.94 12.95 0.38
C PHE A 123 2.87 13.74 1.30
N THR A 124 2.33 14.16 2.45
CA THR A 124 3.09 14.87 3.47
C THR A 124 3.01 14.14 4.78
N VAL A 125 4.08 14.25 5.58
CA VAL A 125 4.11 13.67 6.92
C VAL A 125 3.25 14.54 7.84
N VAL A 126 2.24 13.94 8.47
CA VAL A 126 1.33 14.64 9.37
C VAL A 126 1.40 14.12 10.80
N GLY A 127 2.16 13.05 11.03
CA GLY A 127 2.31 12.49 12.37
C GLY A 127 3.46 11.52 12.45
N ARG A 128 3.80 11.13 13.67
CA ARG A 128 4.87 10.21 13.96
C ARG A 128 4.53 9.43 15.22
N ARG A 129 4.72 8.09 15.17
CA ARG A 129 4.67 7.23 16.35
C ARG A 129 6.08 6.76 16.64
N ARG A 130 6.61 7.14 17.79
CA ARG A 130 7.98 6.79 18.13
C ARG A 130 8.10 5.32 18.50
N ASN A 131 9.18 4.68 18.02
CA ASN A 131 9.55 3.32 18.38
C ASN A 131 8.42 2.31 18.13
N TYR A 132 7.67 2.49 17.05
CA TYR A 132 6.49 1.68 16.75
C TYR A 132 6.83 0.33 16.12
N TYR A 133 7.82 0.31 15.21
CA TYR A 133 8.24 -0.93 14.55
C TYR A 133 9.49 -1.48 15.17
N ARG A 134 9.53 -2.81 15.33
CA ARG A 134 10.74 -3.49 15.77
C ARG A 134 11.46 -4.07 14.54
N ARG A 135 12.72 -3.72 14.40
CA ARG A 135 13.58 -4.22 13.32
C ARG A 135 14.83 -4.81 13.97
N ALA A 136 14.91 -6.16 14.08
CA ALA A 136 15.98 -6.87 14.78
C ALA A 136 16.17 -6.28 16.17
N GLU A 137 17.30 -5.61 16.45
CA GLU A 137 17.57 -5.00 17.76
C GLU A 137 17.27 -3.51 17.80
N ARG A 138 16.67 -2.97 16.71
CA ARG A 138 16.36 -1.54 16.59
C ARG A 138 14.88 -1.30 16.60
N LEU A 139 14.48 -0.18 17.19
CA LEU A 139 13.12 0.32 17.11
C LEU A 139 13.07 1.44 16.08
N MET A 140 12.05 1.42 15.25
CA MET A 140 11.84 2.40 14.19
C MET A 140 10.53 3.13 14.40
N ASP A 141 10.53 4.41 14.10
CA ASP A 141 9.31 5.20 14.16
C ASP A 141 8.37 4.84 13.02
N ALA A 142 7.08 5.03 13.24
CA ALA A 142 6.09 5.03 12.17
C ALA A 142 5.83 6.47 11.78
N LEU A 143 5.81 6.73 10.49
CA LEU A 143 5.40 8.02 9.93
C LEU A 143 3.97 7.89 9.44
N ILE A 144 3.15 8.89 9.74
CA ILE A 144 1.80 8.98 9.23
C ILE A 144 1.80 10.02 8.10
N LEU A 145 1.38 9.60 6.92
CA LEU A 145 1.36 10.43 5.72
C LEU A 145 -0.07 10.64 5.26
N ARG A 146 -0.31 11.78 4.63
CA ARG A 146 -1.62 12.14 4.12
C ARG A 146 -1.51 12.85 2.78
N LEU A 147 -2.47 12.56 1.89
CA LEU A 147 -2.65 13.27 0.64
C LEU A 147 -4.09 13.77 0.57
N GLN A 148 -4.26 15.05 0.23
CA GLN A 148 -5.56 15.62 -0.04
C GLN A 148 -5.98 15.22 -1.45
N LEU A 149 -7.17 14.61 -1.57
CA LEU A 149 -7.68 14.09 -2.84
C LEU A 149 -8.65 15.06 -3.51
N THR A 150 -9.35 15.86 -2.73
CA THR A 150 -10.30 16.81 -3.27
C THR A 150 -9.58 18.06 -3.76
N ILE A 151 -10.02 18.53 -4.92
CA ILE A 151 -9.60 19.83 -5.44
C ILE A 151 -10.64 20.82 -4.94
N ALA A 152 -10.20 21.70 -4.09
CA ALA A 152 -11.08 22.74 -3.56
C ALA A 152 -11.41 23.75 -4.66
#